data_0459a0e460b9540a3bd487450c3b8af4
#
_entry.id   0459a0e460b9540a3bd487450c3b8af4
#
_cell.length_a   1.000
_cell.length_b   1.000
_cell.length_c   1.000
_cell.angle_alpha   90.00
_cell.angle_beta   90.00
_cell.angle_gamma   90.00
#
_symmetry.space_group_name_H-M   'P 1'
#
loop_
_entity.id
_entity.type
_entity.pdbx_description
1 polymer ?
#
loop_
_entity_poly.entity_id
_entity_poly.type
_entity_poly.pdbx_seq_one_letter_code
_entity_poly.pdbx_strand_id
1 'polypeptide(L)'
;WILSSHSHSAPILCPIDLYDGFSPYFAGLKDRIICLITNLMSQLQPVTIHFGQSNCDFNVNRRLVDTNGNCRMAPNIDGVVDKSVPVISCRDINNSLVGILFSYCCHPTILLGPKISGDYPGWAQNSLEKKHEPVVALFLPGVFGNVRPYFGSGDRFRPGTESDVISCGYELANAVEEGLKDSYHVPTEVIQAWRIKPQLPLDKPLSMEELGKIASQSIASQSENDSTNSWKNGFNIARR
;
A
#
# COMPACT_ATOMS: atom_id res chain seq x y z
N TRP A 1 10.36 -8.60 9.82
CA TRP A 1 10.01 -7.36 9.11
C TRP A 1 8.66 -6.87 9.62
N ILE A 2 8.53 -5.58 9.86
CA ILE A 2 7.25 -4.92 10.15
C ILE A 2 6.98 -4.00 8.97
N LEU A 3 5.86 -4.22 8.30
CA LEU A 3 5.43 -3.46 7.14
C LEU A 3 4.05 -2.87 7.39
N SER A 4 3.84 -1.66 6.92
CA SER A 4 2.53 -1.01 6.89
C SER A 4 1.81 -1.39 5.59
N SER A 5 0.53 -1.70 5.65
CA SER A 5 -0.31 -1.87 4.44
C SER A 5 -0.52 -0.57 3.67
N HIS A 6 -0.16 0.57 4.26
CA HIS A 6 -0.27 1.90 3.69
C HIS A 6 -1.72 2.35 3.38
N SER A 7 -2.72 1.81 4.08
CA SER A 7 -4.09 2.31 3.96
C SER A 7 -4.18 3.80 4.34
N HIS A 8 -4.87 4.58 3.52
CA HIS A 8 -5.12 6.00 3.78
C HIS A 8 -6.38 6.24 4.63
N SER A 9 -7.00 5.18 5.14
CA SER A 9 -8.15 5.20 6.04
C SER A 9 -7.79 4.58 7.40
N ALA A 10 -6.66 4.99 7.96
CA ALA A 10 -6.17 4.53 9.25
C ALA A 10 -5.55 5.70 10.04
N PRO A 11 -5.41 5.60 11.36
CA PRO A 11 -4.68 6.58 12.15
C PRO A 11 -3.25 6.74 11.66
N ILE A 12 -2.76 7.96 11.60
CA ILE A 12 -1.38 8.27 11.20
C ILE A 12 -0.44 7.79 12.31
N LEU A 13 0.50 6.92 11.97
CA LEU A 13 1.55 6.43 12.87
C LEU A 13 2.84 7.26 12.68
N CYS A 14 2.76 8.55 12.91
CA CYS A 14 3.91 9.44 12.80
C CYS A 14 4.13 10.17 14.12
N PRO A 15 5.36 10.24 14.65
CA PRO A 15 5.69 10.98 15.87
C PRO A 15 5.76 12.50 15.62
N ILE A 16 4.88 13.03 14.77
CA ILE A 16 4.78 14.46 14.55
C ILE A 16 3.78 14.99 15.57
N ASP A 17 4.20 15.91 16.43
CA ASP A 17 3.39 16.61 17.44
C ASP A 17 2.26 17.47 16.83
N LEU A 18 1.81 17.14 15.62
CA LEU A 18 0.80 17.90 14.87
C LEU A 18 -0.64 17.50 15.20
N TYR A 19 -0.85 16.42 15.98
CA TYR A 19 -2.18 15.93 16.30
C TYR A 19 -2.31 15.60 17.79
N ASP A 20 -3.09 16.39 18.51
CA ASP A 20 -3.51 16.07 19.86
C ASP A 20 -4.28 14.73 19.89
N GLY A 21 -3.86 13.81 20.75
CA GLY A 21 -4.51 12.49 20.92
C GLY A 21 -3.82 11.30 20.22
N PHE A 22 -2.73 11.53 19.50
CA PHE A 22 -1.93 10.47 18.85
C PHE A 22 -1.19 9.57 19.84
N SER A 23 -0.76 10.13 20.96
CA SER A 23 0.17 9.50 21.91
C SER A 23 -0.31 8.17 22.54
N PRO A 24 -1.57 7.99 23.03
CA PRO A 24 -1.95 6.78 23.74
C PRO A 24 -2.01 5.55 22.85
N TYR A 25 -2.49 5.69 21.60
CA TYR A 25 -2.55 4.57 20.65
C TYR A 25 -1.15 4.12 20.23
N PHE A 26 -0.28 5.06 19.88
CA PHE A 26 1.09 4.77 19.47
C PHE A 26 1.93 4.19 20.61
N ALA A 27 1.80 4.71 21.81
CA ALA A 27 2.51 4.20 22.99
C ALA A 27 2.19 2.72 23.24
N GLY A 28 0.91 2.31 23.11
CA GLY A 28 0.50 0.93 23.30
C GLY A 28 0.82 0.01 22.11
N LEU A 29 1.05 0.54 20.92
CA LEU A 29 1.27 -0.26 19.70
C LEU A 29 2.58 -1.05 19.76
N LYS A 30 3.66 -0.42 20.21
CA LYS A 30 4.97 -1.06 20.37
C LYS A 30 4.87 -2.30 21.26
N ASP A 31 4.23 -2.16 22.42
CA ASP A 31 4.13 -3.24 23.39
C ASP A 31 3.26 -4.39 22.86
N ARG A 32 2.19 -4.07 22.14
CA ARG A 32 1.35 -5.08 21.46
C ARG A 32 2.12 -5.84 20.38
N ILE A 33 2.94 -5.15 19.58
CA ILE A 33 3.79 -5.81 18.57
C ILE A 33 4.83 -6.72 19.23
N ILE A 34 5.49 -6.27 20.30
CA ILE A 34 6.44 -7.09 21.05
C ILE A 34 5.74 -8.33 21.63
N CYS A 35 4.60 -8.15 22.28
CA CYS A 35 3.81 -9.26 22.83
C CYS A 35 3.41 -10.27 21.75
N LEU A 36 2.92 -9.79 20.60
CA LEU A 36 2.57 -10.63 19.45
C LEU A 36 3.76 -11.46 18.98
N ILE A 37 4.92 -10.82 18.74
CA ILE A 37 6.12 -11.51 18.27
C ILE A 37 6.57 -12.55 19.29
N THR A 38 6.57 -12.22 20.58
CA THR A 38 6.96 -13.14 21.65
C THR A 38 6.05 -14.37 21.67
N ASN A 39 4.74 -14.19 21.54
CA ASN A 39 3.78 -15.28 21.49
C ASN A 39 3.98 -16.16 20.25
N LEU A 40 4.23 -15.57 19.08
CA LEU A 40 4.47 -16.30 17.84
C LEU A 40 5.74 -17.15 17.89
N MET A 41 6.78 -16.70 18.58
CA MET A 41 8.01 -17.48 18.74
C MET A 41 7.80 -18.83 19.42
N SER A 42 6.79 -18.96 20.29
CA SER A 42 6.44 -20.23 20.94
C SER A 42 5.54 -21.13 20.08
N GLN A 43 5.06 -20.64 18.93
CA GLN A 43 4.13 -21.34 18.04
C GLN A 43 4.76 -21.69 16.69
N LEU A 44 6.09 -21.59 16.57
CA LEU A 44 6.79 -21.93 15.34
C LEU A 44 6.63 -23.43 15.04
N GLN A 45 6.36 -23.73 13.78
CA GLN A 45 6.25 -25.08 13.26
C GLN A 45 6.99 -25.21 11.93
N PRO A 46 7.49 -26.40 11.59
CA PRO A 46 8.08 -26.65 10.28
C PRO A 46 7.05 -26.49 9.17
N VAL A 47 7.45 -25.81 8.08
CA VAL A 47 6.62 -25.64 6.90
C VAL A 47 7.45 -25.80 5.63
N THR A 48 6.81 -26.17 4.55
CA THR A 48 7.35 -26.06 3.19
C THR A 48 6.87 -24.76 2.57
N ILE A 49 7.74 -24.12 1.78
CA ILE A 49 7.44 -22.86 1.09
C ILE A 49 7.15 -23.15 -0.38
N HIS A 50 6.06 -22.60 -0.87
CA HIS A 50 5.67 -22.65 -2.27
C HIS A 50 5.55 -21.25 -2.83
N PHE A 51 5.91 -21.08 -4.09
CA PHE A 51 5.79 -19.82 -4.82
C PHE A 51 4.88 -19.98 -6.03
N GLY A 52 4.01 -19.02 -6.22
CA GLY A 52 3.19 -18.88 -7.41
C GLY A 52 3.02 -17.41 -7.79
N GLN A 53 2.48 -17.16 -8.95
CA GLN A 53 2.26 -15.81 -9.44
C GLN A 53 1.06 -15.77 -10.38
N SER A 54 0.30 -14.68 -10.29
CA SER A 54 -0.80 -14.37 -11.19
C SER A 54 -0.78 -12.88 -11.54
N ASN A 55 -1.87 -12.33 -12.07
CA ASN A 55 -2.02 -10.92 -12.38
C ASN A 55 -3.34 -10.36 -11.87
N CYS A 56 -3.35 -9.04 -11.61
CA CYS A 56 -4.52 -8.28 -11.23
C CYS A 56 -4.50 -6.90 -11.92
N ASP A 57 -5.64 -6.38 -12.36
CA ASP A 57 -5.67 -5.33 -13.39
C ASP A 57 -6.24 -3.98 -12.94
N PHE A 58 -6.70 -3.81 -11.71
CA PHE A 58 -7.32 -2.55 -11.28
C PHE A 58 -6.34 -1.41 -10.96
N ASN A 59 -5.03 -1.61 -11.18
CA ASN A 59 -4.00 -0.60 -10.94
C ASN A 59 -3.67 0.19 -12.22
N VAL A 60 -3.35 1.48 -12.05
CA VAL A 60 -2.90 2.34 -13.13
C VAL A 60 -1.81 3.30 -12.66
N ASN A 61 -0.91 3.67 -13.54
CA ASN A 61 0.05 4.73 -13.27
C ASN A 61 -0.70 6.06 -13.09
N ARG A 62 -0.34 6.83 -12.05
CA ARG A 62 -1.02 8.09 -11.69
C ARG A 62 -0.26 9.35 -12.09
N ARG A 63 0.81 9.22 -12.85
CA ARG A 63 1.64 10.33 -13.31
C ARG A 63 1.47 10.51 -14.81
N LEU A 64 0.61 11.45 -15.19
CA LEU A 64 0.42 11.83 -16.57
C LEU A 64 1.28 13.05 -16.86
N VAL A 65 2.20 12.92 -17.82
CA VAL A 65 3.08 14.00 -18.27
C VAL A 65 2.49 14.61 -19.52
N ASP A 66 2.31 15.93 -19.51
CA ASP A 66 1.83 16.68 -20.67
C ASP A 66 2.96 16.95 -21.69
N THR A 67 2.61 17.55 -22.82
CA THR A 67 3.57 17.89 -23.90
C THR A 67 4.64 18.90 -23.48
N ASN A 68 4.44 19.63 -22.39
CA ASN A 68 5.37 20.60 -21.84
C ASN A 68 6.27 19.96 -20.73
N GLY A 69 6.11 18.67 -20.45
CA GLY A 69 6.85 17.97 -19.40
C GLY A 69 6.26 18.13 -17.99
N ASN A 70 5.10 18.78 -17.84
CA ASN A 70 4.47 18.92 -16.52
C ASN A 70 3.78 17.62 -16.12
N CYS A 71 4.09 17.14 -14.92
CA CYS A 71 3.48 15.96 -14.36
C CYS A 71 2.25 16.33 -13.51
N ARG A 72 1.11 15.71 -13.80
CA ARG A 72 -0.11 15.83 -13.00
C ARG A 72 -0.62 14.48 -12.50
N MET A 73 -1.36 14.47 -11.40
CA MET A 73 -2.03 13.27 -10.92
C MET A 73 -3.29 13.01 -11.76
N ALA A 74 -3.15 12.11 -12.73
CA ALA A 74 -4.24 11.65 -13.58
C ALA A 74 -3.96 10.22 -14.06
N PRO A 75 -4.97 9.44 -14.49
CA PRO A 75 -4.76 8.14 -15.07
C PRO A 75 -3.84 8.21 -16.29
N ASN A 76 -2.72 7.51 -16.24
CA ASN A 76 -1.82 7.30 -17.36
C ASN A 76 -1.88 5.83 -17.75
N ILE A 77 -2.78 5.52 -18.67
CA ILE A 77 -3.09 4.14 -19.07
C ILE A 77 -1.89 3.48 -19.75
N ASP A 78 -1.09 4.27 -20.47
CA ASP A 78 0.12 3.80 -21.16
C ASP A 78 1.36 3.82 -20.25
N GLY A 79 1.19 4.29 -19.01
CA GLY A 79 2.26 4.34 -18.03
C GLY A 79 2.63 2.97 -17.49
N VAL A 80 3.92 2.76 -17.22
CA VAL A 80 4.41 1.49 -16.68
C VAL A 80 3.79 1.20 -15.33
N VAL A 81 3.23 0.00 -15.18
CA VAL A 81 2.73 -0.58 -13.92
C VAL A 81 3.13 -2.05 -13.84
N ASP A 82 3.34 -2.52 -12.63
CA ASP A 82 3.48 -3.95 -12.34
C ASP A 82 2.10 -4.50 -11.97
N LYS A 83 1.59 -5.43 -12.75
CA LYS A 83 0.30 -6.10 -12.55
C LYS A 83 0.44 -7.45 -11.86
N SER A 84 1.67 -7.88 -11.62
CA SER A 84 1.92 -9.19 -11.02
C SER A 84 1.42 -9.26 -9.58
N VAL A 85 0.95 -10.44 -9.21
CA VAL A 85 0.55 -10.81 -7.85
C VAL A 85 1.39 -12.02 -7.44
N PRO A 86 2.62 -11.80 -6.95
CA PRO A 86 3.42 -12.88 -6.39
C PRO A 86 2.78 -13.39 -5.09
N VAL A 87 2.77 -14.71 -4.93
CA VAL A 87 2.18 -15.42 -3.81
C VAL A 87 3.18 -16.40 -3.23
N ILE A 88 3.40 -16.32 -1.93
CA ILE A 88 4.12 -17.34 -1.17
C ILE A 88 3.11 -18.03 -0.28
N SER A 89 3.05 -19.36 -0.34
CA SER A 89 2.26 -20.17 0.57
C SER A 89 3.13 -21.03 1.46
N CYS A 90 2.73 -21.13 2.73
CA CYS A 90 3.35 -22.00 3.71
C CYS A 90 2.43 -23.21 3.94
N ARG A 91 2.98 -24.42 3.86
CA ARG A 91 2.26 -25.67 4.08
C ARG A 91 2.90 -26.48 5.18
N ASP A 92 2.09 -27.08 6.03
CA ASP A 92 2.53 -27.94 7.10
C ASP A 92 3.03 -29.31 6.58
N ILE A 93 3.41 -30.20 7.51
CA ILE A 93 3.90 -31.55 7.19
C ILE A 93 2.83 -32.43 6.49
N ASN A 94 1.54 -32.11 6.66
CA ASN A 94 0.43 -32.79 6.00
C ASN A 94 0.05 -32.14 4.65
N ASN A 95 0.87 -31.20 4.17
CA ASN A 95 0.62 -30.39 2.97
C ASN A 95 -0.61 -29.47 3.09
N SER A 96 -1.10 -29.23 4.32
CA SER A 96 -2.18 -28.30 4.57
C SER A 96 -1.68 -26.86 4.52
N LEU A 97 -2.44 -25.97 3.90
CA LEU A 97 -2.13 -24.55 3.84
C LEU A 97 -2.25 -23.93 5.25
N VAL A 98 -1.22 -23.25 5.72
CA VAL A 98 -1.19 -22.60 7.04
C VAL A 98 -0.94 -21.10 6.98
N GLY A 99 -0.40 -20.60 5.86
CA GLY A 99 -0.15 -19.17 5.68
C GLY A 99 -0.04 -18.77 4.22
N ILE A 100 -0.47 -17.55 3.92
CA ILE A 100 -0.38 -16.94 2.59
C ILE A 100 0.27 -15.57 2.76
N LEU A 101 1.33 -15.30 1.99
CA LEU A 101 1.88 -13.96 1.79
C LEU A 101 1.69 -13.59 0.33
N PHE A 102 1.12 -12.43 0.08
CA PHE A 102 0.91 -11.96 -1.29
C PHE A 102 1.23 -10.48 -1.42
N SER A 103 1.59 -10.07 -2.63
CA SER A 103 1.95 -8.68 -2.92
C SER A 103 1.17 -8.17 -4.13
N TYR A 104 0.93 -6.87 -4.15
CA TYR A 104 0.38 -6.18 -5.31
C TYR A 104 0.86 -4.74 -5.36
N CYS A 105 1.14 -4.27 -6.57
CA CYS A 105 1.66 -2.93 -6.83
C CYS A 105 0.50 -1.95 -7.03
N CYS A 106 -0.18 -1.54 -5.94
CA CYS A 106 -1.26 -0.57 -6.01
C CYS A 106 -1.43 0.17 -4.68
N HIS A 107 -1.57 1.48 -4.71
CA HIS A 107 -1.76 2.33 -3.53
C HIS A 107 -3.11 2.06 -2.87
N PRO A 108 -3.19 1.69 -1.59
CA PRO A 108 -4.46 1.47 -0.90
C PRO A 108 -5.15 2.81 -0.58
N THR A 109 -5.72 3.43 -1.60
CA THR A 109 -6.32 4.77 -1.57
C THR A 109 -7.73 4.79 -2.16
N ILE A 110 -8.46 3.69 -2.05
CA ILE A 110 -9.85 3.63 -2.50
C ILE A 110 -10.72 4.48 -1.58
N LEU A 111 -10.66 4.19 -0.28
CA LEU A 111 -11.35 5.01 0.72
C LEU A 111 -10.42 6.09 1.25
N LEU A 112 -10.97 7.30 1.34
CA LEU A 112 -10.36 8.47 1.94
C LEU A 112 -11.36 9.08 2.93
N GLY A 113 -10.89 9.59 4.06
CA GLY A 113 -11.74 10.28 5.01
C GLY A 113 -11.76 9.65 6.41
N PRO A 114 -12.79 9.92 7.24
CA PRO A 114 -12.76 9.63 8.68
C PRO A 114 -13.12 8.18 9.03
N LYS A 115 -13.26 7.28 8.07
CA LYS A 115 -13.52 5.85 8.32
C LYS A 115 -12.22 5.09 8.52
N ILE A 116 -12.23 4.09 9.39
CA ILE A 116 -11.12 3.15 9.54
C ILE A 116 -11.38 1.96 8.62
N SER A 117 -10.41 1.68 7.74
CA SER A 117 -10.50 0.60 6.76
C SER A 117 -9.11 0.05 6.42
N GLY A 118 -9.00 -1.26 6.26
CA GLY A 118 -7.85 -1.92 5.66
C GLY A 118 -7.76 -1.74 4.15
N ASP A 119 -8.74 -1.01 3.55
CA ASP A 119 -8.88 -0.83 2.11
C ASP A 119 -8.94 -2.19 1.36
N TYR A 120 -8.71 -2.26 0.07
CA TYR A 120 -8.74 -3.50 -0.71
C TYR A 120 -7.80 -4.60 -0.17
N PRO A 121 -6.59 -4.29 0.39
CA PRO A 121 -5.74 -5.34 0.94
C PRO A 121 -6.37 -6.06 2.12
N GLY A 122 -6.96 -5.30 3.06
CA GLY A 122 -7.65 -5.88 4.21
C GLY A 122 -8.86 -6.72 3.82
N TRP A 123 -9.58 -6.33 2.75
CA TRP A 123 -10.68 -7.11 2.22
C TRP A 123 -10.21 -8.41 1.57
N ALA A 124 -9.10 -8.35 0.79
CA ALA A 124 -8.51 -9.54 0.19
C ALA A 124 -8.02 -10.53 1.26
N GLN A 125 -7.30 -10.05 2.29
CA GLN A 125 -6.87 -10.88 3.42
C GLN A 125 -8.06 -11.59 4.09
N ASN A 126 -9.09 -10.83 4.46
CA ASN A 126 -10.28 -11.40 5.11
C ASN A 126 -11.02 -12.42 4.22
N SER A 127 -11.05 -12.20 2.91
CA SER A 127 -11.66 -13.13 1.95
C SER A 127 -10.89 -14.46 1.89
N LEU A 128 -9.55 -14.40 1.82
CA LEU A 128 -8.67 -15.57 1.80
C LEU A 128 -8.73 -16.34 3.12
N GLU A 129 -8.69 -15.64 4.25
CA GLU A 129 -8.76 -16.24 5.58
C GLU A 129 -10.09 -16.95 5.81
N LYS A 130 -11.22 -16.36 5.40
CA LYS A 130 -12.54 -17.02 5.49
C LYS A 130 -12.65 -18.26 4.62
N LYS A 131 -12.01 -18.26 3.46
CA LYS A 131 -12.06 -19.40 2.54
C LYS A 131 -11.19 -20.56 2.99
N HIS A 132 -10.06 -20.27 3.62
CA HIS A 132 -9.03 -21.25 4.01
C HIS A 132 -8.84 -21.37 5.52
N GLU A 133 -9.86 -21.07 6.32
CA GLU A 133 -9.76 -21.15 7.78
C GLU A 133 -9.08 -22.47 8.24
N PRO A 134 -8.06 -22.44 9.12
CA PRO A 134 -7.56 -21.35 9.97
C PRO A 134 -6.31 -20.61 9.41
N VAL A 135 -6.18 -20.44 8.12
CA VAL A 135 -5.04 -19.80 7.46
C VAL A 135 -4.94 -18.31 7.78
N VAL A 136 -3.73 -17.80 7.92
CA VAL A 136 -3.44 -16.36 8.03
C VAL A 136 -2.95 -15.84 6.69
N ALA A 137 -3.56 -14.77 6.19
CA ALA A 137 -3.17 -14.09 4.95
C ALA A 137 -2.51 -12.74 5.25
N LEU A 138 -1.34 -12.49 4.69
CA LEU A 138 -0.56 -11.25 4.88
C LEU A 138 -0.31 -10.55 3.56
N PHE A 139 -0.71 -9.28 3.48
CA PHE A 139 -0.42 -8.41 2.34
C PHE A 139 0.94 -7.73 2.49
N LEU A 140 1.77 -7.82 1.47
CA LEU A 140 3.03 -7.12 1.33
C LEU A 140 2.88 -6.03 0.26
N PRO A 141 2.99 -4.74 0.62
CA PRO A 141 2.87 -3.69 -0.39
C PRO A 141 4.01 -3.76 -1.40
N GLY A 142 3.65 -3.72 -2.70
CA GLY A 142 4.60 -3.63 -3.81
C GLY A 142 5.15 -2.22 -4.01
N VAL A 143 5.76 -1.96 -5.15
CA VAL A 143 6.31 -0.64 -5.52
C VAL A 143 5.21 0.23 -6.12
N PHE A 144 4.38 0.85 -5.29
CA PHE A 144 3.15 1.54 -5.70
C PHE A 144 3.23 3.07 -5.66
N GLY A 145 4.40 3.70 -5.47
CA GLY A 145 4.51 5.15 -5.29
C GLY A 145 3.88 5.99 -6.40
N ASN A 146 3.88 5.50 -7.62
CA ASN A 146 3.27 6.13 -8.79
C ASN A 146 2.03 5.40 -9.32
N VAL A 147 1.44 4.49 -8.56
CA VAL A 147 0.33 3.62 -8.99
C VAL A 147 -0.84 3.72 -8.01
N ARG A 148 -2.07 3.70 -8.51
CA ARG A 148 -3.28 3.67 -7.67
C ARG A 148 -4.44 2.95 -8.36
N PRO A 149 -5.51 2.61 -7.62
CA PRO A 149 -6.71 2.02 -8.20
C PRO A 149 -7.37 2.94 -9.22
N TYR A 150 -7.93 2.36 -10.27
CA TYR A 150 -8.65 3.07 -11.31
C TYR A 150 -10.00 2.40 -11.59
N PHE A 151 -11.06 3.18 -11.53
CA PHE A 151 -12.44 2.70 -11.66
C PHE A 151 -13.14 3.44 -12.80
N GLY A 152 -13.03 2.99 -14.00
CA GLY A 152 -13.82 3.52 -15.07
C GLY A 152 -13.02 4.08 -16.24
N SER A 153 -13.66 4.94 -17.00
CA SER A 153 -13.13 5.58 -18.20
C SER A 153 -12.97 7.08 -17.95
N GLY A 154 -11.92 7.66 -18.49
CA GLY A 154 -11.72 9.10 -18.45
C GLY A 154 -10.34 9.54 -17.99
N ASP A 155 -10.13 10.84 -17.97
CA ASP A 155 -8.84 11.49 -17.71
C ASP A 155 -8.65 11.89 -16.24
N ARG A 156 -9.55 11.48 -15.35
CA ARG A 156 -9.52 11.82 -13.91
C ARG A 156 -9.82 10.63 -13.04
N PHE A 157 -9.19 10.63 -11.86
CA PHE A 157 -9.57 9.72 -10.80
C PHE A 157 -10.87 10.19 -10.14
N ARG A 158 -11.83 9.29 -9.97
CA ARG A 158 -12.99 9.53 -9.11
C ARG A 158 -12.72 9.10 -7.67
N PRO A 159 -13.44 9.64 -6.69
CA PRO A 159 -13.46 9.07 -5.34
C PRO A 159 -13.91 7.60 -5.36
N GLY A 160 -13.26 6.78 -4.57
CA GLY A 160 -13.66 5.39 -4.39
C GLY A 160 -14.80 5.25 -3.38
N THR A 161 -15.49 4.12 -3.45
CA THR A 161 -16.60 3.74 -2.57
C THR A 161 -16.28 2.45 -1.81
N GLU A 162 -17.09 2.10 -0.80
CA GLU A 162 -16.96 0.81 -0.11
C GLU A 162 -17.16 -0.37 -1.09
N SER A 163 -18.05 -0.21 -2.06
CA SER A 163 -18.26 -1.23 -3.11
C SER A 163 -16.99 -1.43 -3.94
N ASP A 164 -16.26 -0.37 -4.24
CA ASP A 164 -14.96 -0.48 -4.95
C ASP A 164 -13.92 -1.22 -4.12
N VAL A 165 -13.86 -0.97 -2.80
CA VAL A 165 -12.98 -1.72 -1.88
C VAL A 165 -13.29 -3.21 -1.91
N ILE A 166 -14.57 -3.55 -1.82
CA ILE A 166 -15.05 -4.93 -1.84
C ILE A 166 -14.69 -5.60 -3.17
N SER A 167 -15.00 -4.93 -4.28
CA SER A 167 -14.75 -5.45 -5.64
C SER A 167 -13.26 -5.69 -5.90
N CYS A 168 -12.42 -4.68 -5.64
CA CYS A 168 -10.97 -4.81 -5.79
C CYS A 168 -10.36 -5.83 -4.83
N GLY A 169 -10.88 -5.92 -3.61
CA GLY A 169 -10.45 -6.92 -2.64
C GLY A 169 -10.75 -8.34 -3.10
N TYR A 170 -11.93 -8.59 -3.67
CA TYR A 170 -12.26 -9.90 -4.26
C TYR A 170 -11.45 -10.18 -5.52
N GLU A 171 -11.23 -9.19 -6.38
CA GLU A 171 -10.40 -9.35 -7.58
C GLU A 171 -8.98 -9.77 -7.20
N LEU A 172 -8.37 -9.08 -6.21
CA LEU A 172 -7.05 -9.44 -5.71
C LEU A 172 -7.03 -10.81 -5.02
N ALA A 173 -8.04 -11.15 -4.21
CA ALA A 173 -8.15 -12.47 -3.58
C ALA A 173 -8.23 -13.58 -4.63
N ASN A 174 -9.00 -13.39 -5.69
CA ASN A 174 -9.09 -14.34 -6.80
C ASN A 174 -7.75 -14.48 -7.52
N ALA A 175 -7.03 -13.38 -7.74
CA ALA A 175 -5.68 -13.44 -8.30
C ALA A 175 -4.72 -14.23 -7.40
N VAL A 176 -4.79 -14.07 -6.09
CA VAL A 176 -4.00 -14.88 -5.13
C VAL A 176 -4.37 -16.36 -5.25
N GLU A 177 -5.65 -16.70 -5.36
CA GLU A 177 -6.11 -18.07 -5.56
C GLU A 177 -5.55 -18.71 -6.83
N GLU A 178 -5.51 -17.96 -7.93
CA GLU A 178 -4.88 -18.46 -9.17
C GLU A 178 -3.39 -18.71 -8.96
N GLY A 179 -2.67 -17.79 -8.29
CA GLY A 179 -1.27 -17.99 -7.94
C GLY A 179 -1.03 -19.20 -7.04
N LEU A 180 -1.97 -19.52 -6.14
CA LEU A 180 -1.87 -20.71 -5.29
C LEU A 180 -2.03 -22.02 -6.07
N LYS A 181 -2.89 -22.07 -7.10
CA LYS A 181 -3.13 -23.28 -7.92
C LYS A 181 -1.87 -23.71 -8.68
N ASP A 182 -1.16 -22.76 -9.25
CA ASP A 182 0.03 -22.99 -10.04
C ASP A 182 1.34 -22.89 -9.25
N SER A 183 1.23 -22.90 -7.91
CA SER A 183 2.40 -22.77 -7.04
C SER A 183 3.26 -24.03 -7.06
N TYR A 184 4.57 -23.83 -7.01
CA TYR A 184 5.57 -24.90 -6.95
C TYR A 184 6.39 -24.80 -5.65
N HIS A 185 6.87 -25.94 -5.18
CA HIS A 185 7.73 -26.01 -3.99
C HIS A 185 9.06 -25.32 -4.25
N VAL A 186 9.43 -24.41 -3.33
CA VAL A 186 10.74 -23.75 -3.34
C VAL A 186 11.64 -24.47 -2.33
N PRO A 187 12.63 -25.25 -2.79
CA PRO A 187 13.57 -25.90 -1.88
C PRO A 187 14.37 -24.81 -1.14
N THR A 188 14.18 -24.71 0.15
CA THR A 188 14.91 -23.75 0.98
C THR A 188 15.32 -24.39 2.29
N GLU A 189 16.63 -24.43 2.55
CA GLU A 189 17.19 -24.91 3.80
C GLU A 189 17.50 -23.76 4.76
N VAL A 190 17.71 -22.56 4.22
CA VAL A 190 18.12 -21.39 4.98
C VAL A 190 17.39 -20.14 4.50
N ILE A 191 16.75 -19.45 5.43
CA ILE A 191 16.21 -18.08 5.19
C ILE A 191 17.32 -17.09 5.51
N GLN A 192 17.67 -16.26 4.54
CA GLN A 192 18.66 -15.21 4.70
C GLN A 192 18.00 -13.84 4.53
N ALA A 193 18.45 -12.86 5.31
CA ALA A 193 17.98 -11.49 5.21
C ALA A 193 19.16 -10.51 5.14
N TRP A 194 19.11 -9.58 4.19
CA TRP A 194 20.11 -8.53 4.05
C TRP A 194 19.46 -7.16 4.16
N ARG A 195 20.22 -6.19 4.68
CA ARG A 195 19.86 -4.77 4.65
C ARG A 195 20.79 -4.06 3.68
N ILE A 196 20.21 -3.54 2.60
CA ILE A 196 20.93 -2.74 1.63
C ILE A 196 20.52 -1.26 1.82
N LYS A 197 21.48 -0.35 1.75
CA LYS A 197 21.26 1.10 1.73
C LYS A 197 21.65 1.64 0.35
N PRO A 198 20.74 1.62 -0.64
CA PRO A 198 21.06 2.15 -1.95
C PRO A 198 21.24 3.67 -1.87
N GLN A 199 22.18 4.18 -2.63
CA GLN A 199 22.32 5.62 -2.86
C GLN A 199 21.47 5.99 -4.06
N LEU A 200 20.42 6.77 -3.82
CA LEU A 200 19.56 7.27 -4.89
C LEU A 200 19.98 8.69 -5.25
N PRO A 201 20.16 9.00 -6.54
CA PRO A 201 20.41 10.37 -6.96
C PRO A 201 19.19 11.24 -6.63
N LEU A 202 19.46 12.40 -6.07
CA LEU A 202 18.42 13.41 -5.79
C LEU A 202 18.59 14.57 -6.75
N ASP A 203 17.48 15.20 -7.12
CA ASP A 203 17.53 16.48 -7.81
C ASP A 203 18.17 17.55 -6.91
N LYS A 204 18.77 18.54 -7.54
CA LYS A 204 19.37 19.66 -6.81
C LYS A 204 18.28 20.35 -5.97
N PRO A 205 18.49 20.56 -4.66
CA PRO A 205 17.54 21.29 -3.83
C PRO A 205 17.32 22.69 -4.39
N LEU A 206 16.09 23.18 -4.31
CA LEU A 206 15.77 24.54 -4.65
C LEU A 206 16.54 25.51 -3.73
N SER A 207 17.02 26.61 -4.29
CA SER A 207 17.61 27.70 -3.52
C SER A 207 16.58 28.37 -2.62
N MET A 208 17.02 29.07 -1.57
CA MET A 208 16.12 29.84 -0.70
C MET A 208 15.36 30.94 -1.46
N GLU A 209 15.95 31.49 -2.52
CA GLU A 209 15.30 32.48 -3.40
C GLU A 209 14.14 31.84 -4.19
N GLU A 210 14.35 30.65 -4.78
CA GLU A 210 13.32 29.90 -5.51
C GLU A 210 12.19 29.48 -4.58
N LEU A 211 12.52 29.00 -3.37
CA LEU A 211 11.52 28.66 -2.34
C LEU A 211 10.70 29.89 -1.91
N GLY A 212 11.35 31.05 -1.76
CA GLY A 212 10.69 32.32 -1.43
C GLY A 212 9.71 32.75 -2.53
N LYS A 213 10.07 32.63 -3.81
CA LYS A 213 9.18 32.89 -4.96
C LYS A 213 7.96 31.98 -4.95
N ILE A 214 8.16 30.68 -4.75
CA ILE A 214 7.07 29.68 -4.69
C ILE A 214 6.13 29.98 -3.52
N ALA A 215 6.67 30.30 -2.34
CA ALA A 215 5.87 30.64 -1.17
C ALA A 215 5.01 31.90 -1.41
N SER A 216 5.60 32.94 -1.99
CA SER A 216 4.89 34.19 -2.30
C SER A 216 3.75 33.98 -3.31
N GLN A 217 3.99 33.17 -4.36
CA GLN A 217 2.96 32.81 -5.35
C GLN A 217 1.82 31.98 -4.75
N SER A 218 2.15 31.06 -3.82
CA SER A 218 1.15 30.23 -3.13
C SER A 218 0.24 31.08 -2.21
N ILE A 219 0.77 32.08 -1.54
CA ILE A 219 0.01 33.02 -0.71
C ILE A 219 -0.91 33.89 -1.55
N ALA A 220 -0.42 34.41 -2.69
CA ALA A 220 -1.23 35.23 -3.61
C ALA A 220 -2.41 34.46 -4.20
N SER A 221 -2.22 33.16 -4.54
CA SER A 221 -3.30 32.30 -5.07
C SER A 221 -4.32 31.86 -4.02
N GLN A 222 -3.98 31.89 -2.74
CA GLN A 222 -4.92 31.56 -1.63
C GLN A 222 -5.90 32.69 -1.33
N SER A 223 -5.55 33.95 -1.61
CA SER A 223 -6.44 35.08 -1.38
C SER A 223 -7.63 35.15 -2.36
N GLU A 224 -7.59 34.40 -3.45
CA GLU A 224 -8.67 34.38 -4.46
C GLU A 224 -9.64 33.18 -4.37
N ASN A 225 -9.34 32.15 -3.55
CA ASN A 225 -10.13 30.91 -3.51
C ASN A 225 -10.32 30.34 -2.10
N ASP A 226 -10.78 31.14 -1.15
CA ASP A 226 -11.02 30.69 0.20
C ASP A 226 -12.45 30.18 0.38
N SER A 227 -12.70 28.87 0.24
CA SER A 227 -13.77 28.16 0.93
C SER A 227 -13.85 26.60 0.74
N THR A 228 -13.08 25.95 -0.14
CA THR A 228 -13.35 24.52 -0.46
C THR A 228 -12.16 23.54 -0.43
N ASN A 229 -10.96 23.92 0.03
CA ASN A 229 -9.77 23.09 -0.20
C ASN A 229 -8.83 22.87 1.00
N SER A 230 -9.34 22.57 2.19
CA SER A 230 -8.48 22.30 3.37
C SER A 230 -7.52 21.10 3.19
N TRP A 231 -7.88 20.10 2.38
CA TRP A 231 -7.04 18.94 2.11
C TRP A 231 -5.95 19.16 1.04
N LYS A 232 -6.11 20.14 0.14
CA LYS A 232 -5.07 20.49 -0.84
C LYS A 232 -3.84 21.12 -0.18
N ASN A 233 -4.01 21.80 0.94
CA ASN A 233 -2.91 22.43 1.67
C ASN A 233 -2.00 21.40 2.34
N GLY A 234 -2.53 20.28 2.82
CA GLY A 234 -1.74 19.18 3.37
C GLY A 234 -0.87 18.47 2.31
N PHE A 235 -1.35 18.37 1.06
CA PHE A 235 -0.61 17.73 -0.02
C PHE A 235 0.56 18.58 -0.56
N ASN A 236 0.46 19.91 -0.49
CA ASN A 236 1.52 20.81 -0.94
C ASN A 236 2.69 20.90 0.07
N ILE A 237 2.45 20.64 1.35
CA ILE A 237 3.52 20.59 2.37
C ILE A 237 4.34 19.31 2.24
N ALA A 238 3.75 18.19 1.83
CA ALA A 238 4.43 16.91 1.65
C ALA A 238 5.26 16.81 0.34
N ARG A 239 5.26 17.83 -0.51
CA ARG A 239 6.08 17.93 -1.72
C ARG A 239 7.36 18.76 -1.55
N ARG A 240 7.70 19.14 -0.32
CA ARG A 240 8.88 19.95 0.00
C ARG A 240 9.95 19.13 0.71
#